data_a65b1880381caf1a4de7e6f967fb7ffc
#
_entry.id   a65b1880381caf1a4de7e6f967fb7ffc
#
_cell.length_a   1.000
_cell.length_b   1.000
_cell.length_c   1.000
_cell.angle_alpha   90.00
_cell.angle_beta   90.00
_cell.angle_gamma   90.00
#
_symmetry.space_group_name_H-M   'P 1'
#
loop_
_entity.id
_entity.type
_entity.pdbx_description
1 polymer ?
#
loop_
_entity_poly.entity_id
_entity_poly.type
_entity_poly.pdbx_seq_one_letter_code
_entity_poly.pdbx_strand_id
1 'polypeptide(L)'
;MPTDLGDSVGPGDFAEHVFGAVLVNDWSARDIQAWEYVPLGPFLGKSFATSISPWVVTTDALRAARVPLPGQDPEPLPYLQGEPTDDGDKNKSYPEKLGRR
;
A
#
# COMPACT_ATOMS: atom_id res chain seq x y z
N MET A 1 8.16 16.26 0.32
CA MET A 1 9.05 17.07 -0.55
C MET A 1 9.41 16.24 -1.77
N PRO A 2 9.73 16.86 -2.92
CA PRO A 2 10.30 16.09 -4.02
C PRO A 2 11.66 15.52 -3.62
N THR A 3 11.94 14.29 -4.04
CA THR A 3 13.23 13.61 -3.89
C THR A 3 13.99 13.68 -5.21
N ASP A 4 15.29 13.68 -5.16
CA ASP A 4 16.13 13.58 -6.36
C ASP A 4 16.19 12.12 -6.85
N LEU A 5 16.54 11.94 -8.12
CA LEU A 5 16.68 10.61 -8.71
C LEU A 5 17.77 9.81 -7.98
N GLY A 6 17.40 8.69 -7.42
CA GLY A 6 18.31 7.82 -6.67
C GLY A 6 18.22 7.96 -5.15
N ASP A 7 17.48 8.94 -4.65
CA ASP A 7 17.19 9.05 -3.23
C ASP A 7 16.25 7.92 -2.76
N SER A 8 16.44 7.48 -1.53
CA SER A 8 15.54 6.54 -0.88
C SER A 8 14.62 7.28 0.08
N VAL A 9 13.37 6.83 0.15
CA VAL A 9 12.36 7.33 1.08
C VAL A 9 12.16 6.31 2.19
N GLY A 10 12.35 6.71 3.43
CA GLY A 10 12.14 5.86 4.60
C GLY A 10 10.65 5.73 4.97
N PRO A 11 10.26 4.72 5.76
CA PRO A 11 8.89 4.59 6.25
C PRO A 11 8.40 5.81 7.05
N GLY A 12 9.31 6.51 7.75
CA GLY A 12 8.99 7.73 8.50
C GLY A 12 8.59 8.90 7.62
N ASP A 13 9.06 8.94 6.37
CA ASP A 13 8.80 10.03 5.43
C ASP A 13 7.47 9.87 4.68
N PHE A 14 6.71 8.82 4.95
CA PHE A 14 5.46 8.49 4.25
C PHE A 14 4.50 9.68 4.13
N ALA A 15 4.29 10.40 5.24
CA ALA A 15 3.34 11.51 5.28
C ALA A 15 3.74 12.70 4.38
N GLU A 16 5.02 12.87 4.11
CA GLU A 16 5.54 13.93 3.22
C GLU A 16 5.43 13.57 1.75
N HIS A 17 5.40 12.27 1.42
CA HIS A 17 5.43 11.76 0.06
C HIS A 17 4.09 11.24 -0.45
N VAL A 18 3.15 10.92 0.44
CA VAL A 18 1.86 10.34 0.08
C VAL A 18 0.72 11.30 0.40
N PHE A 19 0.16 11.91 -0.63
CA PHE A 19 -0.97 12.83 -0.51
C PHE A 19 -2.29 12.12 -0.16
N GLY A 20 -2.53 10.94 -0.74
CA GLY A 20 -3.78 10.22 -0.56
C GLY A 20 -3.80 8.87 -1.25
N ALA A 21 -4.92 8.21 -1.16
CA ALA A 21 -5.17 6.91 -1.77
C ALA A 21 -6.34 6.94 -2.74
N VAL A 22 -6.28 6.08 -3.76
CA VAL A 22 -7.37 5.83 -4.71
C VAL A 22 -7.70 4.33 -4.71
N LEU A 23 -8.92 4.00 -5.12
CA LEU A 23 -9.26 2.60 -5.39
C LEU A 23 -8.76 2.22 -6.77
N VAL A 24 -8.15 1.04 -6.85
CA VAL A 24 -7.66 0.44 -8.09
C VAL A 24 -8.29 -0.92 -8.28
N ASN A 25 -8.77 -1.18 -9.50
CA ASN A 25 -9.13 -2.52 -9.93
C ASN A 25 -8.16 -2.97 -11.05
N ASP A 26 -7.28 -3.88 -10.70
CA ASP A 26 -6.38 -4.56 -11.62
C ASP A 26 -7.11 -5.77 -12.20
N TRP A 27 -7.77 -5.56 -13.35
CA TRP A 27 -8.54 -6.59 -14.03
C TRP A 27 -7.67 -7.79 -14.36
N SER A 28 -8.14 -8.98 -14.00
CA SER A 28 -7.35 -10.20 -14.11
C SER A 28 -8.18 -11.32 -14.75
N ALA A 29 -7.71 -11.84 -15.87
CA ALA A 29 -8.21 -13.09 -16.45
C ALA A 29 -7.58 -14.26 -15.67
N ARG A 30 -8.29 -14.76 -14.67
CA ARG A 30 -7.74 -15.73 -13.71
C ARG A 30 -7.39 -17.08 -14.32
N ASP A 31 -8.10 -17.51 -15.34
CA ASP A 31 -7.82 -18.70 -16.12
C ASP A 31 -6.49 -18.58 -16.89
N ILE A 32 -6.29 -17.47 -17.60
CA ILE A 32 -5.03 -17.17 -18.31
C ILE A 32 -3.90 -17.01 -17.30
N GLN A 33 -4.12 -16.28 -16.22
CA GLN A 33 -3.13 -16.11 -15.17
C GLN A 33 -2.69 -17.44 -14.55
N ALA A 34 -3.62 -18.37 -14.32
CA ALA A 34 -3.31 -19.69 -13.79
C ALA A 34 -2.43 -20.52 -14.72
N TRP A 35 -2.55 -20.28 -16.02
CA TRP A 35 -1.72 -20.94 -17.04
C TRP A 35 -0.30 -20.36 -17.11
N GLU A 36 -0.16 -19.04 -17.06
CA GLU A 36 1.10 -18.36 -17.40
C GLU A 36 1.98 -17.99 -16.20
N TYR A 37 1.48 -18.12 -14.94
CA TYR A 37 2.17 -17.54 -13.77
C TYR A 37 3.48 -18.23 -13.38
N VAL A 38 3.72 -19.46 -13.87
CA VAL A 38 4.96 -20.22 -13.60
C VAL A 38 5.66 -20.49 -14.93
N PRO A 39 6.97 -20.26 -15.06
CA PRO A 39 7.94 -19.82 -14.03
C PRO A 39 8.11 -18.30 -13.91
N LEU A 40 7.66 -17.51 -14.86
CA LEU A 40 8.05 -16.08 -14.97
C LEU A 40 7.01 -15.10 -14.42
N GLY A 41 5.87 -15.58 -13.97
CA GLY A 41 4.79 -14.76 -13.47
C GLY A 41 3.74 -14.39 -14.53
N PRO A 42 2.64 -13.75 -14.13
CA PRO A 42 1.54 -13.44 -15.04
C PRO A 42 1.90 -12.30 -15.99
N PHE A 43 1.48 -12.41 -17.25
CA PHE A 43 1.66 -11.41 -18.30
C PHE A 43 0.31 -10.98 -18.90
N LEU A 44 -0.22 -11.76 -19.85
CA LEU A 44 -1.45 -11.42 -20.58
C LEU A 44 -2.68 -11.39 -19.68
N GLY A 45 -2.74 -12.26 -18.68
CA GLY A 45 -3.85 -12.32 -17.72
C GLY A 45 -4.01 -11.07 -16.88
N LYS A 46 -2.99 -10.15 -16.87
CA LYS A 46 -2.98 -8.94 -16.04
C LYS A 46 -2.64 -7.65 -16.80
N SER A 47 -2.48 -7.71 -18.11
CA SER A 47 -1.99 -6.57 -18.88
C SER A 47 -3.04 -5.86 -19.72
N PHE A 48 -4.30 -6.30 -19.69
CA PHE A 48 -5.31 -5.81 -20.63
C PHE A 48 -6.13 -4.62 -20.11
N ALA A 49 -6.28 -4.44 -18.80
CA ALA A 49 -7.01 -3.30 -18.25
C ALA A 49 -6.69 -3.04 -16.79
N THR A 50 -6.66 -1.75 -16.41
CA THR A 50 -6.64 -1.30 -15.03
C THR A 50 -7.62 -0.14 -14.90
N SER A 51 -8.50 -0.18 -13.89
CA SER A 51 -9.43 0.92 -13.59
C SER A 51 -9.00 1.61 -12.29
N ILE A 52 -9.00 2.92 -12.30
CA ILE A 52 -8.62 3.74 -11.14
C ILE A 52 -9.78 4.67 -10.81
N SER A 53 -10.12 4.80 -9.53
CA SER A 53 -11.11 5.76 -9.07
C SER A 53 -10.68 7.19 -9.39
N PRO A 54 -11.57 8.06 -9.90
CA PRO A 54 -11.28 9.48 -10.07
C PRO A 54 -11.22 10.25 -8.74
N TRP A 55 -11.67 9.64 -7.65
CA TRP A 55 -11.69 10.25 -6.32
C TRP A 55 -10.44 9.87 -5.55
N VAL A 56 -9.75 10.87 -5.03
CA VAL A 56 -8.61 10.71 -4.12
C VAL A 56 -9.08 10.98 -2.69
N VAL A 57 -8.87 10.04 -1.80
CA VAL A 57 -9.07 10.22 -0.36
C VAL A 57 -7.74 10.64 0.25
N THR A 58 -7.67 11.84 0.81
CA THR A 58 -6.43 12.36 1.39
C THR A 58 -5.99 11.56 2.62
N THR A 59 -4.69 11.52 2.90
CA THR A 59 -4.14 10.88 4.11
C THR A 59 -4.72 11.48 5.38
N ASP A 60 -5.02 12.79 5.40
CA ASP A 60 -5.68 13.45 6.53
C ASP A 60 -7.11 12.93 6.77
N ALA A 61 -7.88 12.73 5.71
CA ALA A 61 -9.22 12.15 5.84
C ALA A 61 -9.18 10.69 6.35
N LEU A 62 -8.12 9.95 6.03
CA LEU A 62 -7.94 8.57 6.48
C LEU A 62 -7.40 8.46 7.90
N ARG A 63 -6.97 9.56 8.52
CA ARG A 63 -6.37 9.55 9.87
C ARG A 63 -7.27 8.90 10.92
N ALA A 64 -8.57 9.18 10.89
CA ALA A 64 -9.55 8.59 11.81
C ALA A 64 -9.80 7.08 11.58
N ALA A 65 -9.40 6.56 10.43
CA ALA A 65 -9.57 5.15 10.08
C ALA A 65 -8.35 4.28 10.41
N ARG A 66 -7.31 4.85 11.00
CA ARG A 66 -6.12 4.10 11.38
C ARG A 66 -6.43 3.06 12.45
N VAL A 67 -5.88 1.88 12.30
CA VAL A 67 -6.04 0.75 13.23
C VAL A 67 -4.68 0.19 13.62
N PRO A 68 -4.55 -0.41 14.81
CA PRO A 68 -3.33 -1.10 15.20
C PRO A 68 -3.00 -2.22 14.21
N LEU A 69 -1.74 -2.33 13.85
CA LEU A 69 -1.24 -3.48 13.10
C LEU A 69 -1.11 -4.71 14.02
N PRO A 70 -1.24 -5.92 13.48
CA PRO A 70 -0.82 -7.11 14.22
C PRO A 70 0.67 -7.01 14.58
N GLY A 71 1.02 -7.48 15.79
CA GLY A 71 2.42 -7.57 16.20
C GLY A 71 3.23 -8.41 15.22
N GLN A 72 4.48 -8.02 15.00
CA GLN A 72 5.40 -8.74 14.14
C GLN A 72 6.43 -9.49 15.00
N ASP A 73 6.67 -10.75 14.66
CA ASP A 73 7.69 -11.60 15.26
C ASP A 73 8.42 -12.35 14.13
N PRO A 74 9.72 -12.11 13.90
CA PRO A 74 10.59 -11.19 14.64
C PRO A 74 10.25 -9.70 14.44
N GLU A 75 10.64 -8.87 15.43
CA GLU A 75 10.48 -7.41 15.32
C GLU A 75 11.22 -6.86 14.09
N PRO A 76 10.61 -5.94 13.32
CA PRO A 76 11.25 -5.36 12.15
C PRO A 76 12.53 -4.61 12.50
N LEU A 77 13.49 -4.63 11.60
CA LEU A 77 14.72 -3.86 11.76
C LEU A 77 14.41 -2.35 11.87
N PRO A 78 15.22 -1.56 12.60
CA PRO A 78 14.91 -0.15 12.87
C PRO A 78 14.61 0.70 11.63
N TYR A 79 15.29 0.46 10.52
CA TYR A 79 15.09 1.20 9.28
C TYR A 79 13.78 0.85 8.53
N LEU A 80 13.09 -0.21 8.95
CA LEU A 80 11.77 -0.63 8.43
C LEU A 80 10.62 -0.17 9.33
N GLN A 81 10.93 0.39 10.50
CA GLN A 81 9.92 0.90 11.42
C GLN A 81 9.50 2.30 11.00
N GLY A 82 8.20 2.54 10.93
CA GLY A 82 7.65 3.88 10.71
C GLY A 82 7.76 4.77 11.94
N GLU A 83 7.53 6.07 11.74
CA GLU A 83 7.41 7.00 12.86
C GLU A 83 6.24 6.64 13.78
N PRO A 84 6.36 6.88 15.10
CA PRO A 84 5.24 6.76 16.03
C PRO A 84 4.10 7.67 15.56
N THR A 85 2.86 7.17 15.62
CA THR A 85 1.69 8.04 15.44
C THR A 85 1.56 9.01 16.61
N ASP A 86 0.77 10.10 16.46
CA ASP A 86 0.54 11.12 17.51
C ASP A 86 0.12 10.55 18.87
N ASP A 87 -0.42 9.33 18.90
CA ASP A 87 -0.79 8.58 20.10
C ASP A 87 0.31 7.61 20.61
N GLY A 88 1.51 7.69 20.04
CA GLY A 88 2.68 6.90 20.47
C GLY A 88 2.71 5.46 19.97
N ASP A 89 1.75 5.04 19.17
CA ASP A 89 1.70 3.68 18.62
C ASP A 89 2.39 3.61 17.26
N LYS A 90 3.57 2.99 17.21
CA LYS A 90 4.36 2.78 15.97
C LYS A 90 3.72 1.78 15.00
N ASN A 91 2.69 1.05 15.45
CA ASN A 91 2.11 -0.07 14.71
C ASN A 91 0.73 0.23 14.11
N LYS A 92 0.38 1.49 13.82
CA LYS A 92 -0.90 1.80 13.18
C LYS A 92 -0.78 1.95 11.67
N SER A 93 -1.63 1.24 10.96
CA SER A 93 -1.79 1.35 9.50
C SER A 93 -3.26 1.56 9.14
N TYR A 94 -3.51 1.81 7.87
CA TYR A 94 -4.89 1.84 7.35
C TYR A 94 -5.42 0.41 7.20
N PRO A 95 -6.69 0.15 7.52
CA PRO A 95 -7.24 -1.20 7.44
C PRO A 95 -7.21 -1.70 5.98
N GLU A 96 -6.65 -2.88 5.78
CA GLU A 96 -6.62 -3.60 4.51
C GLU A 96 -8.01 -4.05 4.04
N LYS A 97 -9.04 -3.85 4.89
CA LYS A 97 -10.39 -4.35 4.67
C LYS A 97 -11.36 -3.25 4.20
N LEU A 98 -11.10 -2.64 3.07
CA LEU A 98 -12.15 -1.91 2.33
C LEU A 98 -12.72 -2.76 1.17
N GLY A 99 -12.83 -4.06 1.31
CA GLY A 99 -13.30 -4.86 0.19
C GLY A 99 -13.52 -6.35 0.39
N ARG A 100 -14.02 -6.79 1.55
CA ARG A 100 -14.62 -8.13 1.61
C ARG A 100 -16.05 -8.03 2.15
N ARG A 101 -16.97 -7.90 1.26
CA ARG A 101 -18.33 -8.40 1.36
C ARG A 101 -18.55 -9.39 0.22
#